data_f7cc10d4dd788c614deb4517b7620058
#
_entry.id   f7cc10d4dd788c614deb4517b7620058
#
_cell.length_a   1.000
_cell.length_b   1.000
_cell.length_c   1.000
_cell.angle_alpha   90.00
_cell.angle_beta   90.00
_cell.angle_gamma   90.00
#
_symmetry.space_group_name_H-M   'P 1'
#
loop_
_entity.id
_entity.type
_entity.pdbx_description
1 polymer ?
#
loop_
_entity_poly.entity_id
_entity_poly.type
_entity_poly.pdbx_seq_one_letter_code
_entity_poly.pdbx_strand_id
1 'polypeptide(L)'
;MIQLTSDQWLHWLSLYFWPLLRILALISTAPVLSEKSVPKRVKLGLGVMIAVIVAPTLPATDITLFSASAPWVALQQILIGTLLGFTMQLAFAAVRTAGELIGLQMGLSFATFVDPGSHLSMPVLARIMDLLALLLFLVFDGHLWLISALVDTFRTLPVGGNPLSGGAFMTLVRTGGLIFLNGLMLALPVITLLLTLNLALGMLNRMAPQLSVFVIGFPITLTVGIILMAALMPLIAPFCEHLFSEFFTLLTHIIAELKA
;
A
#
# COMPACT_ATOMS: atom_id res chain seq x y z
N MET A 1 -19.53 2.27 -46.50
CA MET A 1 -18.41 3.01 -45.89
C MET A 1 -18.93 3.64 -44.60
N ILE A 2 -18.40 3.27 -43.43
CA ILE A 2 -18.76 3.91 -42.16
C ILE A 2 -18.07 5.28 -42.17
N GLN A 3 -18.81 6.35 -42.48
CA GLN A 3 -18.31 7.71 -42.30
C GLN A 3 -18.39 8.05 -40.82
N LEU A 4 -17.30 7.86 -40.10
CA LEU A 4 -17.18 8.32 -38.72
C LEU A 4 -17.02 9.84 -38.75
N THR A 5 -18.02 10.54 -38.21
CA THR A 5 -17.96 12.00 -38.02
C THR A 5 -16.95 12.33 -36.90
N SER A 6 -16.33 13.50 -36.96
CA SER A 6 -15.35 13.95 -35.93
C SER A 6 -15.91 13.88 -34.52
N ASP A 7 -17.20 14.13 -34.35
CA ASP A 7 -17.89 14.07 -33.05
C ASP A 7 -18.00 12.64 -32.53
N GLN A 8 -18.19 11.65 -33.39
CA GLN A 8 -18.19 10.24 -33.02
C GLN A 8 -16.81 9.78 -32.52
N TRP A 9 -15.74 10.20 -33.17
CA TRP A 9 -14.38 9.92 -32.73
C TRP A 9 -14.07 10.54 -31.36
N LEU A 10 -14.48 11.78 -31.13
CA LEU A 10 -14.29 12.47 -29.84
C LEU A 10 -15.09 11.80 -28.73
N HIS A 11 -16.32 11.36 -29.03
CA HIS A 11 -17.14 10.64 -28.07
C HIS A 11 -16.50 9.28 -27.68
N TRP A 12 -16.03 8.50 -28.66
CA TRP A 12 -15.35 7.24 -28.40
C TRP A 12 -14.05 7.45 -27.61
N LEU A 13 -13.28 8.47 -27.95
CA LEU A 13 -12.05 8.78 -27.24
C LEU A 13 -12.33 9.16 -25.79
N SER A 14 -13.36 9.97 -25.52
CA SER A 14 -13.74 10.35 -24.15
C SER A 14 -14.26 9.16 -23.33
N LEU A 15 -14.96 8.22 -23.97
CA LEU A 15 -15.48 7.00 -23.31
C LEU A 15 -14.37 6.16 -22.67
N TYR A 16 -13.22 6.03 -23.33
CA TYR A 16 -12.09 5.24 -22.83
C TYR A 16 -11.09 6.07 -22.03
N PHE A 17 -10.93 7.36 -22.34
CA PHE A 17 -9.88 8.20 -21.75
C PHE A 17 -10.09 8.47 -20.25
N TRP A 18 -11.31 8.83 -19.85
CA TRP A 18 -11.61 9.14 -18.46
C TRP A 18 -11.45 7.93 -17.53
N PRO A 19 -12.01 6.75 -17.84
CA PRO A 19 -11.75 5.56 -17.06
C PRO A 19 -10.27 5.18 -17.03
N LEU A 20 -9.56 5.30 -18.14
CA LEU A 20 -8.15 4.99 -18.24
C LEU A 20 -7.31 5.82 -17.26
N LEU A 21 -7.59 7.12 -17.09
CA LEU A 21 -6.89 7.97 -16.14
C LEU A 21 -7.04 7.45 -14.70
N ARG A 22 -8.26 7.12 -14.28
CA ARG A 22 -8.53 6.59 -12.93
C ARG A 22 -7.86 5.25 -12.72
N ILE A 23 -7.92 4.35 -13.70
CA ILE A 23 -7.29 3.03 -13.66
C ILE A 23 -5.77 3.15 -13.57
N LEU A 24 -5.15 4.00 -14.41
CA LEU A 24 -3.70 4.21 -14.39
C LEU A 24 -3.22 4.85 -13.08
N ALA A 25 -4.00 5.76 -12.51
CA ALA A 25 -3.72 6.35 -11.21
C ALA A 25 -3.74 5.29 -10.10
N LEU A 26 -4.72 4.38 -10.11
CA LEU A 26 -4.75 3.23 -9.20
C LEU A 26 -3.51 2.34 -9.40
N ILE A 27 -3.23 1.90 -10.63
CA ILE A 27 -2.11 0.99 -10.93
C ILE A 27 -0.77 1.60 -10.51
N SER A 28 -0.63 2.93 -10.58
CA SER A 28 0.60 3.62 -10.21
C SER A 28 0.81 3.70 -8.70
N THR A 29 -0.25 3.57 -7.90
CA THR A 29 -0.22 3.72 -6.44
C THR A 29 -0.56 2.45 -5.67
N ALA A 30 -1.31 1.52 -6.26
CA ALA A 30 -1.73 0.28 -5.60
C ALA A 30 -0.53 -0.63 -5.29
N PRO A 31 -0.50 -1.28 -4.11
CA PRO A 31 0.51 -2.29 -3.81
C PRO A 31 0.50 -3.39 -4.88
N VAL A 32 1.59 -4.11 -5.06
CA VAL A 32 1.81 -5.08 -6.14
C VAL A 32 1.95 -4.41 -7.53
N LEU A 33 0.96 -3.63 -7.97
CA LEU A 33 0.93 -3.02 -9.30
C LEU A 33 1.91 -1.85 -9.44
N SER A 34 2.16 -1.10 -8.35
CA SER A 34 3.10 0.02 -8.34
C SER A 34 4.57 -0.40 -8.24
N GLU A 35 4.86 -1.70 -8.00
CA GLU A 35 6.23 -2.20 -7.82
C GLU A 35 7.18 -1.74 -8.92
N LYS A 36 8.41 -1.33 -8.53
CA LYS A 36 9.44 -0.82 -9.44
C LYS A 36 9.96 -1.88 -10.43
N SER A 37 9.86 -3.15 -10.06
CA SER A 37 10.22 -4.30 -10.90
C SER A 37 9.32 -4.47 -12.11
N VAL A 38 8.08 -3.93 -12.07
CA VAL A 38 7.13 -4.01 -13.18
C VAL A 38 7.38 -2.86 -14.17
N PRO A 39 7.75 -3.15 -15.44
CA PRO A 39 7.99 -2.12 -16.45
C PRO A 39 6.75 -1.24 -16.69
N LYS A 40 6.97 0.07 -16.89
CA LYS A 40 5.89 1.03 -17.17
C LYS A 40 4.98 0.63 -18.33
N ARG A 41 5.55 -0.04 -19.35
CA ARG A 41 4.80 -0.55 -20.52
C ARG A 41 3.77 -1.60 -20.14
N VAL A 42 4.11 -2.49 -19.18
CA VAL A 42 3.19 -3.51 -18.67
C VAL A 42 2.06 -2.88 -17.89
N LYS A 43 2.36 -1.91 -17.02
CA LYS A 43 1.35 -1.14 -16.26
C LYS A 43 0.37 -0.43 -17.19
N LEU A 44 0.90 0.22 -18.24
CA LEU A 44 0.08 0.88 -19.24
C LEU A 44 -0.79 -0.11 -20.01
N GLY A 45 -0.21 -1.23 -20.46
CA GLY A 45 -0.95 -2.28 -21.18
C GLY A 45 -2.07 -2.88 -20.36
N LEU A 46 -1.80 -3.17 -19.05
CA LEU A 46 -2.82 -3.64 -18.12
C LEU A 46 -3.92 -2.60 -17.92
N GLY A 47 -3.56 -1.32 -17.74
CA GLY A 47 -4.52 -0.24 -17.60
C GLY A 47 -5.44 -0.07 -18.81
N VAL A 48 -4.88 -0.15 -20.02
CA VAL A 48 -5.65 -0.10 -21.27
C VAL A 48 -6.56 -1.33 -21.38
N MET A 49 -6.08 -2.52 -21.08
CA MET A 49 -6.89 -3.75 -21.11
C MET A 49 -8.09 -3.65 -20.17
N ILE A 50 -7.88 -3.22 -18.93
CA ILE A 50 -8.98 -3.02 -17.96
C ILE A 50 -9.93 -1.93 -18.46
N ALA A 51 -9.41 -0.81 -18.99
CA ALA A 51 -10.23 0.27 -19.52
C ALA A 51 -11.13 -0.20 -20.67
N VAL A 52 -10.62 -1.01 -21.60
CA VAL A 52 -11.40 -1.56 -22.73
C VAL A 52 -12.53 -2.47 -22.25
N ILE A 53 -12.31 -3.25 -21.19
CA ILE A 53 -13.33 -4.15 -20.62
C ILE A 53 -14.39 -3.34 -19.84
N VAL A 54 -13.96 -2.35 -19.07
CA VAL A 54 -14.82 -1.61 -18.13
C VAL A 54 -15.59 -0.48 -18.82
N ALA A 55 -14.95 0.27 -19.72
CA ALA A 55 -15.57 1.46 -20.33
C ALA A 55 -16.94 1.22 -20.98
N PRO A 56 -17.21 0.11 -21.70
CA PRO A 56 -18.52 -0.14 -22.29
C PRO A 56 -19.62 -0.39 -21.26
N THR A 57 -19.28 -0.73 -20.00
CA THR A 57 -20.24 -0.99 -18.92
C THR A 57 -20.60 0.26 -18.13
N LEU A 58 -19.91 1.38 -18.39
CA LEU A 58 -20.08 2.64 -17.67
C LEU A 58 -21.15 3.51 -18.30
N PRO A 59 -21.82 4.35 -17.51
CA PRO A 59 -22.75 5.36 -18.07
C PRO A 59 -21.99 6.32 -19.01
N ALA A 60 -22.66 6.69 -20.10
CA ALA A 60 -22.08 7.64 -21.07
C ALA A 60 -21.79 8.98 -20.39
N THR A 61 -20.62 9.54 -20.69
CA THR A 61 -20.19 10.86 -20.21
C THR A 61 -20.34 11.89 -21.32
N ASP A 62 -21.01 13.00 -21.04
CA ASP A 62 -21.19 14.12 -21.98
C ASP A 62 -19.99 15.07 -22.02
N ILE A 63 -18.92 14.78 -21.26
CA ILE A 63 -17.75 15.65 -21.14
C ILE A 63 -16.78 15.36 -22.27
N THR A 64 -16.67 16.31 -23.18
CA THR A 64 -15.69 16.25 -24.28
C THR A 64 -14.26 16.53 -23.77
N LEU A 65 -13.26 15.89 -24.38
CA LEU A 65 -11.85 16.04 -24.02
C LEU A 65 -11.32 17.47 -24.16
N PHE A 66 -11.90 18.27 -25.04
CA PHE A 66 -11.50 19.66 -25.30
C PHE A 66 -12.40 20.69 -24.60
N SER A 67 -13.19 20.27 -23.62
CA SER A 67 -13.99 21.15 -22.77
C SER A 67 -13.10 21.93 -21.80
N ALA A 68 -13.50 23.15 -21.43
CA ALA A 68 -12.81 23.92 -20.40
C ALA A 68 -12.80 23.22 -19.03
N SER A 69 -13.74 22.31 -18.76
CA SER A 69 -13.79 21.49 -17.54
C SER A 69 -12.90 20.23 -17.59
N ALA A 70 -12.36 19.85 -18.76
CA ALA A 70 -11.59 18.63 -18.93
C ALA A 70 -10.37 18.51 -17.98
N PRO A 71 -9.55 19.55 -17.74
CA PRO A 71 -8.43 19.47 -16.81
C PRO A 71 -8.89 19.19 -15.37
N TRP A 72 -10.00 19.77 -14.93
CA TRP A 72 -10.57 19.53 -13.61
C TRP A 72 -11.06 18.09 -13.46
N VAL A 73 -11.78 17.59 -14.47
CA VAL A 73 -12.24 16.19 -14.47
C VAL A 73 -11.05 15.23 -14.47
N ALA A 74 -10.00 15.50 -15.27
CA ALA A 74 -8.79 14.69 -15.26
C ALA A 74 -8.17 14.62 -13.86
N LEU A 75 -8.04 15.78 -13.17
CA LEU A 75 -7.54 15.85 -11.82
C LEU A 75 -8.40 15.01 -10.86
N GLN A 76 -9.72 15.10 -10.94
CA GLN A 76 -10.63 14.29 -10.13
C GLN A 76 -10.41 12.78 -10.36
N GLN A 77 -10.29 12.33 -11.63
CA GLN A 77 -10.06 10.92 -11.95
C GLN A 77 -8.74 10.43 -11.34
N ILE A 78 -7.68 11.22 -11.47
CA ILE A 78 -6.36 10.90 -10.90
C ILE A 78 -6.44 10.84 -9.37
N LEU A 79 -7.11 11.80 -8.73
CA LEU A 79 -7.25 11.84 -7.27
C LEU A 79 -8.01 10.62 -6.75
N ILE A 80 -9.12 10.24 -7.36
CA ILE A 80 -9.90 9.06 -6.95
C ILE A 80 -9.03 7.80 -7.07
N GLY A 81 -8.40 7.56 -8.23
CA GLY A 81 -7.57 6.39 -8.44
C GLY A 81 -6.37 6.33 -7.48
N THR A 82 -5.69 7.46 -7.28
CA THR A 82 -4.57 7.56 -6.34
C THR A 82 -5.00 7.29 -4.91
N LEU A 83 -6.13 7.83 -4.48
CA LEU A 83 -6.67 7.65 -3.14
C LEU A 83 -6.94 6.18 -2.84
N LEU A 84 -7.56 5.45 -3.77
CA LEU A 84 -7.82 4.01 -3.64
C LEU A 84 -6.52 3.21 -3.44
N GLY A 85 -5.55 3.42 -4.33
CA GLY A 85 -4.26 2.70 -4.26
C GLY A 85 -3.46 3.09 -3.03
N PHE A 86 -3.44 4.38 -2.66
CA PHE A 86 -2.71 4.88 -1.51
C PHE A 86 -3.27 4.36 -0.19
N THR A 87 -4.60 4.26 -0.04
CA THR A 87 -5.24 3.67 1.15
C THR A 87 -4.69 2.27 1.40
N MET A 88 -4.58 1.43 0.37
CA MET A 88 -4.02 0.09 0.53
C MET A 88 -2.50 0.11 0.80
N GLN A 89 -1.75 1.09 0.29
CA GLN A 89 -0.34 1.27 0.62
C GLN A 89 -0.10 1.50 2.12
N LEU A 90 -1.06 2.11 2.83
CA LEU A 90 -0.96 2.32 4.28
C LEU A 90 -0.99 0.99 5.05
N ALA A 91 -1.78 -0.01 4.60
CA ALA A 91 -1.77 -1.35 5.17
C ALA A 91 -0.38 -2.02 5.04
N PHE A 92 0.23 -1.93 3.86
CA PHE A 92 1.59 -2.44 3.64
C PHE A 92 2.62 -1.67 4.47
N ALA A 93 2.45 -0.36 4.60
CA ALA A 93 3.32 0.45 5.46
C ALA A 93 3.28 -0.01 6.93
N ALA A 94 2.12 -0.43 7.44
CA ALA A 94 2.01 -0.99 8.80
C ALA A 94 2.86 -2.26 8.97
N VAL A 95 2.79 -3.19 8.02
CA VAL A 95 3.59 -4.43 8.07
C VAL A 95 5.09 -4.13 7.95
N ARG A 96 5.47 -3.19 7.08
CA ARG A 96 6.86 -2.72 6.96
C ARG A 96 7.37 -2.12 8.26
N THR A 97 6.57 -1.25 8.89
CA THR A 97 6.90 -0.63 10.18
C THR A 97 7.14 -1.68 11.26
N ALA A 98 6.32 -2.75 11.30
CA ALA A 98 6.56 -3.88 12.20
C ALA A 98 7.95 -4.51 11.96
N GLY A 99 8.29 -4.80 10.70
CA GLY A 99 9.59 -5.34 10.32
C GLY A 99 10.75 -4.42 10.69
N GLU A 100 10.58 -3.11 10.53
CA GLU A 100 11.58 -2.10 10.93
C GLU A 100 11.80 -2.10 12.44
N LEU A 101 10.72 -2.06 13.23
CA LEU A 101 10.77 -2.06 14.69
C LEU A 101 11.43 -3.32 15.24
N ILE A 102 11.07 -4.50 14.71
CA ILE A 102 11.69 -5.76 15.11
C ILE A 102 13.17 -5.77 14.71
N GLY A 103 13.50 -5.36 13.49
CA GLY A 103 14.88 -5.29 13.00
C GLY A 103 15.77 -4.37 13.83
N LEU A 104 15.24 -3.23 14.28
CA LEU A 104 15.91 -2.32 15.22
C LEU A 104 16.25 -3.02 16.52
N GLN A 105 15.29 -3.76 17.11
CA GLN A 105 15.49 -4.46 18.38
C GLN A 105 16.46 -5.65 18.26
N MET A 106 16.51 -6.29 17.10
CA MET A 106 17.49 -7.34 16.80
C MET A 106 18.92 -6.79 16.57
N GLY A 107 19.08 -5.47 16.46
CA GLY A 107 20.36 -4.83 16.17
C GLY A 107 20.75 -4.84 14.70
N LEU A 108 19.86 -5.25 13.77
CA LEU A 108 20.16 -5.32 12.32
C LEU A 108 20.45 -3.94 11.71
N SER A 109 20.00 -2.86 12.34
CA SER A 109 20.26 -1.49 11.88
C SER A 109 21.73 -1.07 12.01
N PHE A 110 22.54 -1.75 12.84
CA PHE A 110 23.98 -1.50 12.88
C PHE A 110 24.65 -1.82 11.55
N ALA A 111 24.14 -2.81 10.80
CA ALA A 111 24.70 -3.16 9.49
C ALA A 111 24.53 -2.02 8.47
N THR A 112 23.48 -1.22 8.56
CA THR A 112 23.26 -0.07 7.66
C THR A 112 24.15 1.12 7.98
N PHE A 113 24.60 1.25 9.24
CA PHE A 113 25.58 2.27 9.64
C PHE A 113 27.01 1.94 9.18
N VAL A 114 27.33 0.65 9.03
CA VAL A 114 28.68 0.18 8.66
C VAL A 114 28.91 0.29 7.15
N ASP A 115 27.89 0.18 6.33
CA ASP A 115 27.98 0.31 4.87
C ASP A 115 26.96 1.34 4.30
N PRO A 116 27.29 2.66 4.39
CA PRO A 116 26.47 3.70 3.80
C PRO A 116 26.42 3.66 2.26
N GLY A 117 27.31 2.89 1.63
CA GLY A 117 27.37 2.73 0.17
C GLY A 117 26.38 1.70 -0.37
N SER A 118 25.87 0.79 0.46
CA SER A 118 24.77 -0.06 0.09
C SER A 118 23.50 0.81 0.08
N HIS A 119 23.02 1.20 -1.08
CA HIS A 119 21.76 1.93 -1.30
C HIS A 119 20.52 1.11 -0.89
N LEU A 120 20.61 0.32 0.19
CA LEU A 120 19.49 -0.40 0.77
C LEU A 120 18.58 0.59 1.46
N SER A 121 17.56 1.04 0.74
CA SER A 121 16.56 2.00 1.23
C SER A 121 15.66 1.44 2.34
N MET A 122 15.77 0.15 2.68
CA MET A 122 14.95 -0.52 3.70
C MET A 122 15.76 -1.56 4.48
N PRO A 123 15.53 -1.70 5.82
CA PRO A 123 16.05 -2.80 6.61
C PRO A 123 15.63 -4.16 6.04
N VAL A 124 16.54 -5.15 6.11
CA VAL A 124 16.33 -6.49 5.52
C VAL A 124 15.02 -7.13 6.02
N LEU A 125 14.75 -7.05 7.32
CA LEU A 125 13.56 -7.65 7.91
C LEU A 125 12.27 -6.96 7.45
N ALA A 126 12.26 -5.63 7.33
CA ALA A 126 11.14 -4.88 6.77
C ALA A 126 10.84 -5.32 5.33
N ARG A 127 11.89 -5.58 4.53
CA ARG A 127 11.73 -6.07 3.16
C ARG A 127 11.13 -7.47 3.10
N ILE A 128 11.56 -8.36 4.00
CA ILE A 128 10.99 -9.72 4.09
C ILE A 128 9.51 -9.64 4.47
N MET A 129 9.16 -8.83 5.47
CA MET A 129 7.78 -8.64 5.90
C MET A 129 6.91 -8.03 4.80
N ASP A 130 7.42 -7.05 4.06
CA ASP A 130 6.75 -6.44 2.91
C ASP A 130 6.46 -7.47 1.80
N LEU A 131 7.45 -8.33 1.47
CA LEU A 131 7.26 -9.41 0.49
C LEU A 131 6.24 -10.46 0.96
N LEU A 132 6.25 -10.81 2.24
CA LEU A 132 5.25 -11.71 2.82
C LEU A 132 3.85 -11.10 2.74
N ALA A 133 3.69 -9.82 3.11
CA ALA A 133 2.43 -9.11 2.98
C ALA A 133 1.93 -9.07 1.53
N LEU A 134 2.85 -8.87 0.57
CA LEU A 134 2.54 -8.87 -0.86
C LEU A 134 2.04 -10.24 -1.35
N LEU A 135 2.71 -11.32 -0.94
CA LEU A 135 2.26 -12.68 -1.27
C LEU A 135 0.90 -12.99 -0.65
N LEU A 136 0.70 -12.65 0.63
CA LEU A 136 -0.59 -12.83 1.31
C LEU A 136 -1.71 -12.01 0.66
N PHE A 137 -1.44 -10.77 0.26
CA PHE A 137 -2.40 -9.94 -0.46
C PHE A 137 -2.85 -10.57 -1.78
N LEU A 138 -1.93 -11.24 -2.50
CA LEU A 138 -2.25 -11.99 -3.71
C LEU A 138 -3.07 -13.25 -3.40
N VAL A 139 -2.71 -13.98 -2.34
CA VAL A 139 -3.41 -15.21 -1.91
C VAL A 139 -4.84 -14.92 -1.46
N PHE A 140 -5.07 -13.77 -0.81
CA PHE A 140 -6.41 -13.32 -0.39
C PHE A 140 -7.18 -12.58 -1.49
N ASP A 141 -6.74 -12.64 -2.75
CA ASP A 141 -7.38 -11.97 -3.89
C ASP A 141 -7.58 -10.46 -3.71
N GLY A 142 -6.78 -9.83 -2.85
CA GLY A 142 -6.88 -8.40 -2.54
C GLY A 142 -6.73 -7.50 -3.76
N HIS A 143 -5.94 -7.92 -4.75
CA HIS A 143 -5.78 -7.23 -6.02
C HIS A 143 -7.07 -7.24 -6.86
N LEU A 144 -7.84 -8.34 -6.85
CA LEU A 144 -9.11 -8.43 -7.56
C LEU A 144 -10.17 -7.58 -6.86
N TRP A 145 -10.18 -7.63 -5.51
CA TRP A 145 -11.08 -6.78 -4.73
C TRP A 145 -10.84 -5.29 -5.01
N LEU A 146 -9.58 -4.88 -5.10
CA LEU A 146 -9.21 -3.48 -5.39
C LEU A 146 -9.68 -3.03 -6.78
N ILE A 147 -9.56 -3.91 -7.78
CA ILE A 147 -10.08 -3.65 -9.14
C ILE A 147 -11.62 -3.58 -9.12
N SER A 148 -12.29 -4.47 -8.39
CA SER A 148 -13.75 -4.42 -8.23
C SER A 148 -14.19 -3.11 -7.57
N ALA A 149 -13.55 -2.71 -6.46
CA ALA A 149 -13.82 -1.44 -5.81
C ALA A 149 -13.62 -0.24 -6.76
N LEU A 150 -12.59 -0.26 -7.60
CA LEU A 150 -12.37 0.75 -8.62
C LEU A 150 -13.55 0.82 -9.61
N VAL A 151 -14.04 -0.31 -10.11
CA VAL A 151 -15.19 -0.36 -11.03
C VAL A 151 -16.45 0.18 -10.38
N ASP A 152 -16.68 -0.15 -9.11
CA ASP A 152 -17.82 0.35 -8.35
C ASP A 152 -17.74 1.88 -8.12
N THR A 153 -16.53 2.45 -8.06
CA THR A 153 -16.41 3.92 -7.98
C THR A 153 -16.90 4.65 -9.22
N PHE A 154 -16.96 4.05 -10.38
CA PHE A 154 -17.54 4.70 -11.56
C PHE A 154 -19.07 4.84 -11.49
N ARG A 155 -19.71 3.97 -10.69
CA ARG A 155 -21.17 4.04 -10.44
C ARG A 155 -21.50 5.02 -9.32
N THR A 156 -20.65 5.05 -8.28
CA THR A 156 -20.86 5.92 -7.10
C THR A 156 -20.36 7.34 -7.32
N LEU A 157 -19.27 7.49 -8.08
CA LEU A 157 -18.61 8.74 -8.43
C LEU A 157 -18.44 8.81 -9.95
N PRO A 158 -19.51 9.12 -10.72
CA PRO A 158 -19.44 9.17 -12.17
C PRO A 158 -18.48 10.26 -12.64
N VAL A 159 -17.98 10.12 -13.86
CA VAL A 159 -17.08 11.09 -14.48
C VAL A 159 -17.82 12.41 -14.68
N GLY A 160 -17.23 13.50 -14.17
CA GLY A 160 -17.85 14.84 -14.23
C GLY A 160 -18.96 15.11 -13.23
N GLY A 161 -19.11 14.24 -12.23
CA GLY A 161 -20.03 14.45 -11.11
C GLY A 161 -19.61 15.61 -10.20
N ASN A 162 -20.25 15.68 -9.03
CA ASN A 162 -20.01 16.72 -8.03
C ASN A 162 -18.53 16.84 -7.62
N PRO A 163 -18.08 18.01 -7.15
CA PRO A 163 -16.74 18.18 -6.62
C PRO A 163 -16.50 17.19 -5.46
N LEU A 164 -15.27 16.70 -5.36
CA LEU A 164 -14.88 15.76 -4.30
C LEU A 164 -14.95 16.44 -2.93
N SER A 165 -15.52 15.75 -1.95
CA SER A 165 -15.60 16.24 -0.58
C SER A 165 -14.21 16.25 0.08
N GLY A 166 -13.90 17.33 0.78
CA GLY A 166 -12.67 17.45 1.59
C GLY A 166 -12.63 16.48 2.78
N GLY A 167 -13.78 16.00 3.25
CA GLY A 167 -13.91 15.06 4.37
C GLY A 167 -13.13 13.77 4.15
N ALA A 168 -13.28 13.18 2.97
CA ALA A 168 -12.60 11.94 2.59
C ALA A 168 -11.06 12.04 2.68
N PHE A 169 -10.48 13.17 2.31
CA PHE A 169 -9.04 13.39 2.44
C PHE A 169 -8.61 13.50 3.91
N MET A 170 -9.44 14.11 4.76
CA MET A 170 -9.16 14.17 6.19
C MET A 170 -9.24 12.77 6.83
N THR A 171 -10.19 11.95 6.44
CA THR A 171 -10.30 10.54 6.86
C THR A 171 -9.06 9.75 6.41
N LEU A 172 -8.59 9.91 5.18
CA LEU A 172 -7.34 9.30 4.71
C LEU A 172 -6.14 9.71 5.57
N VAL A 173 -5.99 10.99 5.89
CA VAL A 173 -4.89 11.48 6.75
C VAL A 173 -4.96 10.85 8.14
N ARG A 174 -6.16 10.75 8.73
CA ARG A 174 -6.36 10.09 10.04
C ARG A 174 -6.03 8.61 9.99
N THR A 175 -6.35 7.92 8.89
CA THR A 175 -6.00 6.52 8.64
C THR A 175 -4.48 6.30 8.67
N GLY A 176 -3.67 7.32 8.36
CA GLY A 176 -2.21 7.26 8.50
C GLY A 176 -1.73 6.89 9.92
N GLY A 177 -2.51 7.22 10.97
CA GLY A 177 -2.22 6.82 12.35
C GLY A 177 -2.29 5.30 12.58
N LEU A 178 -3.09 4.60 11.78
CA LEU A 178 -3.24 3.14 11.86
C LEU A 178 -1.97 2.39 11.44
N ILE A 179 -1.07 3.03 10.67
CA ILE A 179 0.23 2.47 10.31
C ILE A 179 1.01 2.13 11.60
N PHE A 180 1.11 3.11 12.49
CA PHE A 180 1.85 2.93 13.73
C PHE A 180 1.13 1.97 14.69
N LEU A 181 -0.19 2.06 14.81
CA LEU A 181 -0.98 1.19 15.67
C LEU A 181 -0.83 -0.28 15.23
N ASN A 182 -1.14 -0.58 13.98
CA ASN A 182 -1.10 -1.95 13.45
C ASN A 182 0.35 -2.47 13.35
N GLY A 183 1.30 -1.61 12.95
CA GLY A 183 2.72 -1.95 12.93
C GLY A 183 3.25 -2.31 14.30
N LEU A 184 2.90 -1.54 15.33
CA LEU A 184 3.29 -1.82 16.70
C LEU A 184 2.59 -3.08 17.22
N MET A 185 1.29 -3.27 16.99
CA MET A 185 0.55 -4.46 17.40
C MET A 185 1.19 -5.74 16.88
N LEU A 186 1.60 -5.78 15.61
CA LEU A 186 2.28 -6.93 15.02
C LEU A 186 3.67 -7.15 15.62
N ALA A 187 4.41 -6.07 15.91
CA ALA A 187 5.77 -6.14 16.42
C ALA A 187 5.86 -6.40 17.93
N LEU A 188 4.83 -6.02 18.72
CA LEU A 188 4.82 -6.05 20.18
C LEU A 188 5.29 -7.37 20.80
N PRO A 189 4.82 -8.56 20.38
CA PRO A 189 5.24 -9.82 20.97
C PRO A 189 6.76 -10.04 20.92
N VAL A 190 7.36 -9.69 19.78
CA VAL A 190 8.80 -9.85 19.56
C VAL A 190 9.59 -8.74 20.28
N ILE A 191 9.13 -7.50 20.18
CA ILE A 191 9.78 -6.34 20.82
C ILE A 191 9.83 -6.53 22.33
N THR A 192 8.76 -6.93 22.98
CA THR A 192 8.71 -7.10 24.45
C THR A 192 9.71 -8.15 24.92
N LEU A 193 9.81 -9.27 24.22
CA LEU A 193 10.78 -10.33 24.55
C LEU A 193 12.22 -9.88 24.30
N LEU A 194 12.50 -9.21 23.18
CA LEU A 194 13.84 -8.69 22.87
C LEU A 194 14.24 -7.56 23.83
N LEU A 195 13.31 -6.68 24.24
CA LEU A 195 13.60 -5.66 25.26
C LEU A 195 13.95 -6.29 26.60
N THR A 196 13.20 -7.32 27.02
CA THR A 196 13.49 -8.05 28.26
C THR A 196 14.88 -8.71 28.20
N LEU A 197 15.21 -9.31 27.06
CA LEU A 197 16.54 -9.89 26.83
C LEU A 197 17.63 -8.81 26.88
N ASN A 198 17.44 -7.68 26.21
CA ASN A 198 18.38 -6.56 26.19
C ASN A 198 18.60 -5.97 27.61
N LEU A 199 17.53 -5.90 28.41
CA LEU A 199 17.62 -5.50 29.80
C LEU A 199 18.47 -6.49 30.61
N ALA A 200 18.23 -7.80 30.47
CA ALA A 200 19.01 -8.83 31.14
C ALA A 200 20.50 -8.79 30.72
N LEU A 201 20.78 -8.62 29.44
CA LEU A 201 22.16 -8.44 28.93
C LEU A 201 22.82 -7.17 29.49
N GLY A 202 22.06 -6.08 29.61
CA GLY A 202 22.54 -4.82 30.21
C GLY A 202 22.92 -5.00 31.70
N MET A 203 22.12 -5.74 32.45
CA MET A 203 22.42 -6.08 33.84
C MET A 203 23.65 -7.00 33.96
N LEU A 204 23.76 -8.00 33.08
CA LEU A 204 24.93 -8.90 33.01
C LEU A 204 26.21 -8.12 32.76
N ASN A 205 26.19 -7.18 31.82
CA ASN A 205 27.34 -6.32 31.52
C ASN A 205 27.78 -5.47 32.72
N ARG A 206 26.84 -5.05 33.56
CA ARG A 206 27.13 -4.30 34.78
C ARG A 206 27.82 -5.17 35.83
N MET A 207 27.46 -6.46 35.89
CA MET A 207 28.05 -7.43 36.84
C MET A 207 29.39 -7.98 36.34
N ALA A 208 29.55 -8.13 35.05
CA ALA A 208 30.76 -8.70 34.42
C ALA A 208 31.23 -7.82 33.22
N PRO A 209 31.81 -6.65 33.51
CA PRO A 209 32.20 -5.68 32.46
C PRO A 209 33.27 -6.19 31.51
N GLN A 210 33.95 -7.31 31.82
CA GLN A 210 34.90 -7.97 30.95
C GLN A 210 34.24 -8.65 29.74
N LEU A 211 32.93 -8.93 29.79
CA LEU A 211 32.16 -9.49 28.71
C LEU A 211 31.62 -8.31 27.87
N SER A 212 32.22 -8.04 26.74
CA SER A 212 31.74 -7.00 25.83
C SER A 212 30.34 -7.37 25.35
N VAL A 213 29.34 -6.54 25.73
CA VAL A 213 27.93 -6.71 25.29
C VAL A 213 27.80 -6.75 23.77
N PHE A 214 28.65 -6.02 23.04
CA PHE A 214 28.68 -6.06 21.58
C PHE A 214 29.11 -7.41 21.02
N VAL A 215 30.05 -8.08 21.67
CA VAL A 215 30.58 -9.36 21.17
C VAL A 215 29.60 -10.51 21.45
N ILE A 216 28.91 -10.49 22.58
CA ILE A 216 28.03 -11.58 23.00
C ILE A 216 26.56 -11.21 22.78
N GLY A 217 26.19 -9.96 23.04
CA GLY A 217 24.80 -9.49 22.98
C GLY A 217 24.21 -9.53 21.57
N PHE A 218 24.92 -9.03 20.56
CA PHE A 218 24.42 -9.00 19.18
C PHE A 218 24.12 -10.41 18.62
N PRO A 219 25.02 -11.43 18.72
CA PRO A 219 24.68 -12.79 18.29
C PRO A 219 23.48 -13.39 19.03
N ILE A 220 23.34 -13.12 20.33
CA ILE A 220 22.22 -13.62 21.13
C ILE A 220 20.91 -12.96 20.69
N THR A 221 20.86 -11.62 20.61
CA THR A 221 19.64 -10.91 20.17
C THR A 221 19.21 -11.29 18.76
N LEU A 222 20.17 -11.49 17.85
CA LEU A 222 19.91 -11.94 16.49
C LEU A 222 19.33 -13.36 16.50
N THR A 223 19.96 -14.31 17.21
CA THR A 223 19.51 -15.70 17.26
C THR A 223 18.12 -15.81 17.86
N VAL A 224 17.91 -15.17 19.03
CA VAL A 224 16.60 -15.16 19.70
C VAL A 224 15.56 -14.48 18.82
N GLY A 225 15.90 -13.36 18.16
CA GLY A 225 15.01 -12.66 17.25
C GLY A 225 14.57 -13.53 16.07
N ILE A 226 15.47 -14.31 15.46
CA ILE A 226 15.12 -15.26 14.37
C ILE A 226 14.17 -16.34 14.89
N ILE A 227 14.41 -16.90 16.08
CA ILE A 227 13.55 -17.90 16.69
C ILE A 227 12.15 -17.30 16.95
N LEU A 228 12.07 -16.09 17.49
CA LEU A 228 10.81 -15.38 17.74
C LEU A 228 10.06 -15.08 16.46
N MET A 229 10.79 -14.67 15.39
CA MET A 229 10.18 -14.46 14.07
C MET A 229 9.62 -15.76 13.49
N ALA A 230 10.32 -16.89 13.65
CA ALA A 230 9.81 -18.19 13.22
C ALA A 230 8.54 -18.57 14.01
N ALA A 231 8.48 -18.29 15.30
CA ALA A 231 7.31 -18.50 16.13
C ALA A 231 6.13 -17.56 15.78
N LEU A 232 6.42 -16.34 15.28
CA LEU A 232 5.42 -15.36 14.84
C LEU A 232 4.80 -15.73 13.48
N MET A 233 5.50 -16.48 12.62
CA MET A 233 5.07 -16.81 11.25
C MET A 233 3.61 -17.29 11.13
N PRO A 234 3.11 -18.22 11.97
CA PRO A 234 1.71 -18.65 11.88
C PRO A 234 0.69 -17.55 12.18
N LEU A 235 1.08 -16.49 12.89
CA LEU A 235 0.21 -15.38 13.26
C LEU A 235 0.20 -14.26 12.21
N ILE A 236 1.18 -14.24 11.31
CA ILE A 236 1.28 -13.18 10.28
C ILE A 236 0.12 -13.27 9.28
N ALA A 237 -0.24 -14.47 8.82
CA ALA A 237 -1.31 -14.63 7.83
C ALA A 237 -2.67 -14.14 8.36
N PRO A 238 -3.19 -14.60 9.51
CA PRO A 238 -4.47 -14.11 10.04
C PRO A 238 -4.41 -12.60 10.41
N PHE A 239 -3.26 -12.10 10.85
CA PHE A 239 -3.09 -10.67 11.09
C PHE A 239 -3.21 -9.86 9.81
N CYS A 240 -2.52 -10.27 8.74
CA CYS A 240 -2.60 -9.59 7.43
C CYS A 240 -4.01 -9.67 6.83
N GLU A 241 -4.71 -10.79 6.97
CA GLU A 241 -6.10 -10.94 6.53
C GLU A 241 -7.00 -9.91 7.21
N HIS A 242 -6.92 -9.82 8.55
CA HIS A 242 -7.68 -8.86 9.32
C HIS A 242 -7.32 -7.41 8.92
N LEU A 243 -6.02 -7.12 8.81
CA LEU A 243 -5.51 -5.81 8.43
C LEU A 243 -6.05 -5.38 7.05
N PHE A 244 -5.96 -6.25 6.04
CA PHE A 244 -6.47 -5.95 4.69
C PHE A 244 -7.99 -5.75 4.71
N SER A 245 -8.74 -6.57 5.44
CA SER A 245 -10.19 -6.41 5.61
C SER A 245 -10.56 -5.07 6.25
N GLU A 246 -9.82 -4.64 7.28
CA GLU A 246 -10.00 -3.33 7.92
C GLU A 246 -9.78 -2.20 6.91
N PHE A 247 -8.67 -2.24 6.15
CA PHE A 247 -8.37 -1.22 5.15
C PHE A 247 -9.34 -1.23 3.96
N PHE A 248 -9.88 -2.37 3.59
CA PHE A 248 -10.95 -2.44 2.59
C PHE A 248 -12.24 -1.79 3.10
N THR A 249 -12.59 -1.99 4.36
CA THR A 249 -13.74 -1.33 5.00
C THR A 249 -13.54 0.19 5.06
N LEU A 250 -12.34 0.64 5.45
CA LEU A 250 -11.98 2.06 5.43
C LEU A 250 -12.06 2.66 4.02
N LEU A 251 -11.62 1.92 3.01
CA LEU A 251 -11.68 2.35 1.62
C LEU A 251 -13.12 2.55 1.15
N THR A 252 -14.04 1.65 1.49
CA THR A 252 -15.48 1.82 1.18
C THR A 252 -16.07 3.03 1.89
N HIS A 253 -15.68 3.30 3.13
CA HIS A 253 -16.09 4.49 3.88
C HIS A 253 -15.58 5.78 3.23
N ILE A 254 -14.31 5.82 2.84
CA ILE A 254 -13.70 6.96 2.15
C ILE A 254 -14.41 7.25 0.81
N ILE A 255 -14.76 6.19 0.05
CA ILE A 255 -15.53 6.34 -1.21
C ILE A 255 -16.92 6.95 -0.93
N ALA A 256 -17.59 6.53 0.13
CA ALA A 256 -18.88 7.08 0.52
C ALA A 256 -18.79 8.57 0.91
N GLU A 257 -17.76 8.96 1.65
CA GLU A 257 -17.50 10.35 2.03
C GLU A 257 -17.10 11.24 0.84
N LEU A 258 -16.47 10.70 -0.20
CA LEU A 258 -16.16 11.45 -1.42
C LEU A 258 -17.42 11.93 -2.15
N LYS A 259 -18.53 11.22 -1.97
CA LYS A 259 -19.81 11.53 -2.61
C LYS A 259 -20.60 12.59 -1.83
N ALA A 260 -20.42 12.67 -0.52
CA ALA A 260 -21.15 13.57 0.37
C ALA A 260 -20.70 15.02 0.21
#